data_4a634566c0bc5099386fc03c5f25cee1
#
_entry.id   4a634566c0bc5099386fc03c5f25cee1
#
_cell.length_a   1.000
_cell.length_b   1.000
_cell.length_c   1.000
_cell.angle_alpha   90.00
_cell.angle_beta   90.00
_cell.angle_gamma   90.00
#
_symmetry.space_group_name_H-M   'P 1'
#
loop_
_entity.id
_entity.type
_entity.pdbx_description
1 polymer ?
#
loop_
_entity_poly.entity_id
_entity_poly.type
_entity_poly.pdbx_seq_one_letter_code
_entity_poly.pdbx_strand_id
1 'polypeptide(L)'
;MPKPVQLAIAFVLILLVMGWIEFGGPAILDNDGYYHIRWAKMLRESFPHLPAFKALPLTILDEQHYVDHHYLFHLLLIPFTFGDLRVGAKLAAVVFSSLGILSVFALLVSYRVRCRWLWLLAMIASSEPFLYRMSMTRAPALSLALLGVGTYLIFERKPLLLALLSFVFVWSYSLFPLMMAFAVAHAVTIYLSERRFEFGSILASGVGIVVGLVINPYFPKNLALFREHLLMKTGGTYAVDVGVEWYPYDTWVIIGSSALAFVIFVVALLAFDYRSRTRDAKPLFFLLASTMFLLMAFKSRRFIEYWPPFAVAFAAFTISPKLETVSFAWMARTRDRVIAALAASVVTVVAVLGMCAVVFQARADVRSEADPFAYKGASEWLAANTPAGSMVFNTDWDDFPMLFYYNPGNTYIVGLDPTYLYDRDQELWKLYAKITLGEEDNPAPPIRDRFGAEYVFTDNEHSDFLQLAEDSGDFEKVYEDKFTTVLRVRKPDEPRPLKEEGQN
;
A
#
# COMPACT_ATOMS: atom_id res chain seq x y z
N MET A 1 3.28 -32.82 11.37
CA MET A 1 2.63 -32.58 10.05
C MET A 1 3.70 -32.30 8.99
N PRO A 2 3.54 -32.80 7.73
CA PRO A 2 4.40 -32.44 6.60
C PRO A 2 4.37 -30.94 6.32
N LYS A 3 5.50 -30.37 5.81
CA LYS A 3 5.59 -28.93 5.52
C LYS A 3 4.45 -28.42 4.61
N PRO A 4 4.16 -29.05 3.45
CA PRO A 4 3.11 -28.54 2.56
C PRO A 4 1.72 -28.52 3.21
N VAL A 5 1.40 -29.48 4.07
CA VAL A 5 0.13 -29.51 4.81
C VAL A 5 0.05 -28.35 5.79
N GLN A 6 1.15 -28.02 6.49
CA GLN A 6 1.17 -26.87 7.40
C GLN A 6 0.95 -25.57 6.64
N LEU A 7 1.61 -25.38 5.48
CA LEU A 7 1.45 -24.18 4.67
C LEU A 7 0.04 -24.07 4.09
N ALA A 8 -0.55 -25.18 3.65
CA ALA A 8 -1.93 -25.18 3.15
C ALA A 8 -2.93 -24.78 4.24
N ILE A 9 -2.79 -25.36 5.45
CA ILE A 9 -3.65 -25.00 6.59
C ILE A 9 -3.47 -23.53 6.97
N ALA A 10 -2.22 -23.06 7.06
CA ALA A 10 -1.93 -21.67 7.38
C ALA A 10 -2.52 -20.72 6.33
N PHE A 11 -2.39 -21.05 5.04
CA PHE A 11 -2.95 -20.26 3.95
C PHE A 11 -4.47 -20.13 4.08
N VAL A 12 -5.17 -21.24 4.30
CA VAL A 12 -6.62 -21.23 4.49
C VAL A 12 -7.03 -20.39 5.71
N LEU A 13 -6.33 -20.54 6.85
CA LEU A 13 -6.62 -19.75 8.05
C LEU A 13 -6.41 -18.25 7.83
N ILE A 14 -5.31 -17.86 7.16
CA ILE A 14 -5.03 -16.47 6.84
C ILE A 14 -6.08 -15.93 5.86
N LEU A 15 -6.43 -16.69 4.81
CA LEU A 15 -7.49 -16.33 3.86
C LEU A 15 -8.82 -16.06 4.57
N LEU A 16 -9.19 -16.90 5.54
CA LEU A 16 -10.43 -16.73 6.31
C LEU A 16 -10.39 -15.45 7.15
N VAL A 17 -9.26 -15.17 7.81
CA VAL A 17 -9.11 -13.95 8.62
C VAL A 17 -9.13 -12.71 7.75
N MET A 18 -8.30 -12.67 6.69
CA MET A 18 -8.24 -11.52 5.78
C MET A 18 -9.56 -11.33 5.02
N GLY A 19 -10.21 -12.41 4.60
CA GLY A 19 -11.53 -12.36 3.99
C GLY A 19 -12.59 -11.81 4.95
N TRP A 20 -12.54 -12.21 6.22
CA TRP A 20 -13.47 -11.70 7.22
C TRP A 20 -13.27 -10.20 7.49
N ILE A 21 -12.02 -9.72 7.49
CA ILE A 21 -11.70 -8.28 7.60
C ILE A 21 -12.20 -7.55 6.36
N GLU A 22 -11.75 -7.95 5.18
CA GLU A 22 -11.94 -7.26 3.92
C GLU A 22 -13.41 -7.13 3.52
N PHE A 23 -14.21 -8.18 3.78
CA PHE A 23 -15.65 -8.15 3.55
C PHE A 23 -16.44 -7.58 4.75
N GLY A 24 -15.82 -6.75 5.58
CA GLY A 24 -16.46 -5.99 6.67
C GLY A 24 -17.39 -4.90 6.20
N GLY A 25 -17.05 -4.26 5.07
CA GLY A 25 -17.80 -3.19 4.42
C GLY A 25 -17.96 -3.41 2.91
N PRO A 26 -18.74 -2.59 2.21
CA PRO A 26 -18.94 -2.70 0.77
C PRO A 26 -17.83 -2.05 -0.06
N ALA A 27 -17.10 -1.05 0.46
CA ALA A 27 -16.09 -0.29 -0.25
C ALA A 27 -14.83 -1.12 -0.55
N ILE A 28 -14.07 -0.74 -1.58
CA ILE A 28 -12.66 -1.09 -1.70
C ILE A 28 -11.92 -0.24 -0.68
N LEU A 29 -11.06 -0.85 0.10
CA LEU A 29 -10.26 -0.14 1.08
C LEU A 29 -9.19 0.69 0.35
N ASP A 30 -9.13 1.99 0.65
CA ASP A 30 -8.24 2.95 -0.01
C ASP A 30 -8.61 3.27 -1.46
N ASN A 31 -8.48 4.54 -1.85
CA ASN A 31 -8.88 5.05 -3.17
C ASN A 31 -8.10 4.42 -4.32
N ASP A 32 -6.78 4.20 -4.17
CA ASP A 32 -5.93 3.63 -5.22
C ASP A 32 -6.43 2.27 -5.73
N GLY A 33 -7.09 1.49 -4.87
CA GLY A 33 -7.65 0.19 -5.24
C GLY A 33 -8.66 0.27 -6.39
N TYR A 34 -9.43 1.36 -6.48
CA TYR A 34 -10.36 1.62 -7.59
C TYR A 34 -9.61 1.82 -8.91
N TYR A 35 -8.53 2.61 -8.90
CA TYR A 35 -7.66 2.78 -10.06
C TYR A 35 -7.03 1.45 -10.48
N HIS A 36 -6.42 0.71 -9.55
CA HIS A 36 -5.69 -0.51 -9.85
C HIS A 36 -6.57 -1.58 -10.53
N ILE A 37 -7.76 -1.82 -10.00
CA ILE A 37 -8.64 -2.85 -10.58
C ILE A 37 -9.23 -2.39 -11.93
N ARG A 38 -9.52 -1.10 -12.09
CA ARG A 38 -10.00 -0.54 -13.35
C ARG A 38 -8.93 -0.61 -14.43
N TRP A 39 -7.71 -0.25 -14.09
CA TRP A 39 -6.57 -0.33 -15.01
C TRP A 39 -6.28 -1.78 -15.42
N ALA A 40 -6.32 -2.72 -14.49
CA ALA A 40 -6.18 -4.14 -14.78
C ALA A 40 -7.28 -4.66 -15.75
N LYS A 41 -8.52 -4.16 -15.62
CA LYS A 41 -9.59 -4.46 -16.59
C LYS A 41 -9.26 -3.91 -17.97
N MET A 42 -8.77 -2.68 -18.08
CA MET A 42 -8.37 -2.07 -19.35
C MET A 42 -7.21 -2.83 -20.00
N LEU A 43 -6.22 -3.28 -19.22
CA LEU A 43 -5.14 -4.16 -19.68
C LEU A 43 -5.68 -5.46 -20.29
N ARG A 44 -6.64 -6.10 -19.61
CA ARG A 44 -7.29 -7.32 -20.13
C ARG A 44 -8.01 -7.07 -21.44
N GLU A 45 -8.77 -5.97 -21.53
CA GLU A 45 -9.60 -5.64 -22.71
C GLU A 45 -8.77 -5.22 -23.91
N SER A 46 -7.57 -4.67 -23.69
CA SER A 46 -6.64 -4.24 -24.74
C SER A 46 -5.64 -5.30 -25.16
N PHE A 47 -5.57 -6.45 -24.46
CA PHE A 47 -4.58 -7.50 -24.75
C PHE A 47 -4.62 -7.96 -26.21
N PRO A 48 -3.47 -8.12 -26.91
CA PRO A 48 -2.07 -8.09 -26.39
C PRO A 48 -1.41 -6.71 -26.34
N HIS A 49 -2.13 -5.64 -26.68
CA HIS A 49 -1.59 -4.28 -26.67
C HIS A 49 -1.71 -3.63 -25.29
N LEU A 50 -0.80 -2.72 -24.96
CA LEU A 50 -0.92 -1.88 -23.79
C LEU A 50 -1.96 -0.78 -24.08
N PRO A 51 -2.93 -0.54 -23.18
CA PRO A 51 -3.85 0.58 -23.32
C PRO A 51 -3.09 1.91 -23.17
N ALA A 52 -3.49 2.91 -23.95
CA ALA A 52 -3.00 4.26 -23.76
C ALA A 52 -3.61 4.86 -22.48
N PHE A 53 -2.77 5.43 -21.64
CA PHE A 53 -3.23 6.18 -20.49
C PHE A 53 -3.39 7.65 -20.87
N LYS A 54 -4.64 8.11 -20.95
CA LYS A 54 -4.98 9.49 -21.37
C LYS A 54 -5.63 10.30 -20.26
N ALA A 55 -5.82 9.70 -19.10
CA ALA A 55 -6.70 10.26 -18.06
C ALA A 55 -6.15 11.51 -17.39
N LEU A 56 -4.81 11.73 -17.37
CA LEU A 56 -4.16 12.85 -16.66
C LEU A 56 -3.21 13.64 -17.58
N PRO A 57 -3.73 14.34 -18.61
CA PRO A 57 -2.91 14.93 -19.67
C PRO A 57 -2.05 16.12 -19.23
N LEU A 58 -2.40 16.79 -18.13
CA LEU A 58 -1.66 17.95 -17.60
C LEU A 58 -0.55 17.56 -16.61
N THR A 59 -0.34 16.28 -16.35
CA THR A 59 0.63 15.77 -15.39
C THR A 59 1.84 15.11 -16.07
N ILE A 60 2.83 14.69 -15.27
CA ILE A 60 3.94 13.85 -15.77
C ILE A 60 3.47 12.46 -16.22
N LEU A 61 2.23 12.09 -15.99
CA LEU A 61 1.59 10.85 -16.46
C LEU A 61 0.75 11.06 -17.72
N ASP A 62 1.06 12.05 -18.55
CA ASP A 62 0.41 12.21 -19.85
C ASP A 62 0.62 10.96 -20.76
N GLU A 63 -0.13 10.86 -21.85
CA GLU A 63 -0.09 9.71 -22.77
C GLU A 63 1.33 9.37 -23.25
N GLN A 64 2.21 10.37 -23.39
CA GLN A 64 3.56 10.17 -23.90
C GLN A 64 4.55 9.70 -22.80
N HIS A 65 4.33 10.10 -21.56
CA HIS A 65 5.27 9.88 -20.45
C HIS A 65 4.79 8.83 -19.43
N TYR A 66 3.54 8.36 -19.57
CA TYR A 66 2.98 7.36 -18.67
C TYR A 66 3.85 6.11 -18.56
N VAL A 67 4.05 5.66 -17.34
CA VAL A 67 4.72 4.42 -16.97
C VAL A 67 3.91 3.70 -15.90
N ASP A 68 3.50 2.49 -16.20
CA ASP A 68 2.92 1.61 -15.19
C ASP A 68 4.03 0.95 -14.35
N HIS A 69 4.34 1.57 -13.22
CA HIS A 69 5.36 1.07 -12.28
C HIS A 69 4.87 -0.10 -11.40
N HIS A 70 3.60 -0.49 -11.57
CA HIS A 70 2.98 -1.68 -10.96
C HIS A 70 2.55 -2.70 -12.02
N TYR A 71 3.17 -2.70 -13.19
CA TYR A 71 2.72 -3.43 -14.37
C TYR A 71 2.41 -4.91 -14.09
N LEU A 72 3.33 -5.64 -13.47
CA LEU A 72 3.09 -7.05 -13.16
C LEU A 72 2.01 -7.22 -12.09
N PHE A 73 1.90 -6.32 -11.13
CA PHE A 73 0.81 -6.33 -10.16
C PHE A 73 -0.54 -6.18 -10.87
N HIS A 74 -0.67 -5.26 -11.82
CA HIS A 74 -1.88 -5.10 -12.61
C HIS A 74 -2.19 -6.33 -13.49
N LEU A 75 -1.16 -6.99 -14.06
CA LEU A 75 -1.37 -8.25 -14.76
C LEU A 75 -1.89 -9.35 -13.82
N LEU A 76 -1.39 -9.40 -12.58
CA LEU A 76 -1.85 -10.36 -11.56
C LEU A 76 -3.25 -10.02 -11.04
N LEU A 77 -3.73 -8.80 -11.21
CA LEU A 77 -5.12 -8.41 -10.92
C LEU A 77 -6.11 -8.86 -12.02
N ILE A 78 -5.66 -9.15 -13.25
CA ILE A 78 -6.56 -9.51 -14.37
C ILE A 78 -7.54 -10.63 -14.01
N PRO A 79 -7.15 -11.75 -13.35
CA PRO A 79 -8.10 -12.79 -12.96
C PRO A 79 -9.25 -12.29 -12.10
N PHE A 80 -9.06 -11.21 -11.36
CA PHE A 80 -10.05 -10.62 -10.46
C PHE A 80 -10.94 -9.56 -11.15
N THR A 81 -10.73 -9.30 -12.45
CA THR A 81 -11.54 -8.34 -13.21
C THR A 81 -12.76 -8.98 -13.88
N PHE A 82 -12.98 -10.28 -13.74
CA PHE A 82 -14.16 -10.96 -14.25
C PHE A 82 -15.32 -10.84 -13.25
N GLY A 83 -16.42 -10.26 -13.69
CA GLY A 83 -17.57 -9.98 -12.83
C GLY A 83 -17.53 -8.58 -12.21
N ASP A 84 -18.01 -8.46 -10.97
CA ASP A 84 -18.00 -7.19 -10.23
C ASP A 84 -16.56 -6.81 -9.83
N LEU A 85 -16.09 -5.67 -10.31
CA LEU A 85 -14.71 -5.23 -10.11
C LEU A 85 -14.39 -4.94 -8.64
N ARG A 86 -15.36 -4.45 -7.88
CA ARG A 86 -15.19 -4.15 -6.47
C ARG A 86 -14.99 -5.44 -5.66
N VAL A 87 -15.83 -6.45 -5.92
CA VAL A 87 -15.65 -7.78 -5.30
C VAL A 87 -14.32 -8.39 -5.73
N GLY A 88 -13.95 -8.24 -7.00
CA GLY A 88 -12.68 -8.71 -7.53
C GLY A 88 -11.47 -8.06 -6.84
N ALA A 89 -11.48 -6.73 -6.66
CA ALA A 89 -10.43 -6.00 -5.94
C ALA A 89 -10.26 -6.52 -4.50
N LYS A 90 -11.36 -6.68 -3.78
CA LYS A 90 -11.38 -7.23 -2.41
C LYS A 90 -10.84 -8.66 -2.35
N LEU A 91 -11.21 -9.52 -3.29
CA LEU A 91 -10.66 -10.89 -3.38
C LEU A 91 -9.15 -10.86 -3.67
N ALA A 92 -8.69 -9.97 -4.52
CA ALA A 92 -7.26 -9.80 -4.80
C ALA A 92 -6.48 -9.37 -3.55
N ALA A 93 -7.01 -8.39 -2.78
CA ALA A 93 -6.42 -7.97 -1.50
C ALA A 93 -6.30 -9.14 -0.52
N VAL A 94 -7.35 -9.95 -0.37
CA VAL A 94 -7.35 -11.15 0.48
C VAL A 94 -6.29 -12.15 0.04
N VAL A 95 -6.16 -12.41 -1.25
CA VAL A 95 -5.18 -13.39 -1.77
C VAL A 95 -3.75 -12.87 -1.59
N PHE A 96 -3.46 -11.62 -1.98
CA PHE A 96 -2.10 -11.08 -1.91
C PHE A 96 -1.63 -10.89 -0.46
N SER A 97 -2.48 -10.40 0.43
CA SER A 97 -2.17 -10.30 1.86
C SER A 97 -1.91 -11.65 2.49
N SER A 98 -2.72 -12.65 2.13
CA SER A 98 -2.54 -14.02 2.61
C SER A 98 -1.21 -14.62 2.14
N LEU A 99 -0.82 -14.39 0.89
CA LEU A 99 0.48 -14.81 0.36
C LEU A 99 1.64 -14.08 1.06
N GLY A 100 1.48 -12.78 1.35
CA GLY A 100 2.46 -11.98 2.09
C GLY A 100 2.74 -12.55 3.48
N ILE A 101 1.71 -12.73 4.29
CA ILE A 101 1.81 -13.30 5.64
C ILE A 101 2.32 -14.75 5.59
N LEU A 102 1.80 -15.56 4.65
CA LEU A 102 2.22 -16.94 4.45
C LEU A 102 3.72 -17.06 4.12
N SER A 103 4.27 -16.13 3.34
CA SER A 103 5.68 -16.16 2.94
C SER A 103 6.62 -16.07 4.15
N VAL A 104 6.29 -15.21 5.11
CA VAL A 104 7.05 -15.08 6.37
C VAL A 104 6.84 -16.32 7.26
N PHE A 105 5.61 -16.82 7.36
CA PHE A 105 5.34 -18.07 8.07
C PHE A 105 6.07 -19.27 7.46
N ALA A 106 6.21 -19.30 6.13
CA ALA A 106 6.94 -20.35 5.42
C ALA A 106 8.42 -20.40 5.80
N LEU A 107 9.05 -19.28 6.12
CA LEU A 107 10.40 -19.24 6.68
C LEU A 107 10.44 -19.96 8.04
N LEU A 108 9.47 -19.71 8.93
CA LEU A 108 9.40 -20.35 10.23
C LEU A 108 9.21 -21.88 10.10
N VAL A 109 8.41 -22.32 9.13
CA VAL A 109 8.20 -23.75 8.82
C VAL A 109 9.48 -24.37 8.21
N SER A 110 10.14 -23.67 7.29
CA SER A 110 11.31 -24.16 6.57
C SER A 110 12.50 -24.39 7.50
N TYR A 111 12.70 -23.48 8.44
CA TYR A 111 13.79 -23.57 9.43
C TYR A 111 13.37 -24.21 10.75
N ARG A 112 12.22 -24.89 10.78
CA ARG A 112 11.73 -25.68 11.91
C ARG A 112 11.64 -24.90 13.22
N VAL A 113 11.30 -23.60 13.13
CA VAL A 113 11.09 -22.75 14.33
C VAL A 113 10.04 -23.38 15.24
N ARG A 114 10.31 -23.45 16.55
CA ARG A 114 9.36 -23.99 17.55
C ARG A 114 8.18 -23.04 17.72
N CYS A 115 7.05 -23.59 18.15
CA CYS A 115 5.83 -22.81 18.40
C CYS A 115 5.40 -21.93 17.21
N ARG A 116 5.69 -22.35 15.96
CA ARG A 116 5.46 -21.54 14.74
C ARG A 116 4.02 -21.07 14.57
N TRP A 117 3.04 -21.85 15.04
CA TRP A 117 1.63 -21.46 15.04
C TRP A 117 1.34 -20.32 16.00
N LEU A 118 2.01 -20.26 17.14
CA LEU A 118 1.94 -19.12 18.06
C LEU A 118 2.56 -17.86 17.41
N TRP A 119 3.65 -18.02 16.65
CA TRP A 119 4.24 -16.91 15.92
C TRP A 119 3.36 -16.43 14.77
N LEU A 120 2.64 -17.33 14.08
CA LEU A 120 1.63 -16.92 13.10
C LEU A 120 0.51 -16.12 13.77
N LEU A 121 0.01 -16.62 14.90
CA LEU A 121 -1.00 -15.91 15.70
C LEU A 121 -0.47 -14.52 16.13
N ALA A 122 0.79 -14.46 16.60
CA ALA A 122 1.44 -13.21 16.96
C ALA A 122 1.58 -12.24 15.77
N MET A 123 1.89 -12.70 14.56
CA MET A 123 1.90 -11.85 13.36
C MET A 123 0.54 -11.19 13.11
N ILE A 124 -0.54 -11.96 13.19
CA ILE A 124 -1.90 -11.45 12.99
C ILE A 124 -2.32 -10.51 14.13
N ALA A 125 -1.92 -10.83 15.38
CA ALA A 125 -2.27 -10.06 16.58
C ALA A 125 -1.42 -8.81 16.79
N SER A 126 -0.33 -8.62 16.04
CA SER A 126 0.74 -7.69 16.41
C SER A 126 0.40 -6.23 16.15
N SER A 127 -0.41 -5.93 15.14
CA SER A 127 -0.65 -4.56 14.70
C SER A 127 -1.94 -4.47 13.88
N GLU A 128 -2.85 -3.60 14.32
CA GLU A 128 -4.04 -3.27 13.53
C GLU A 128 -3.67 -2.52 12.25
N PRO A 129 -2.83 -1.45 12.23
CA PRO A 129 -2.45 -0.77 11.00
C PRO A 129 -1.78 -1.69 9.96
N PHE A 130 -1.09 -2.74 10.42
CA PHE A 130 -0.55 -3.76 9.53
C PHE A 130 -1.68 -4.50 8.79
N LEU A 131 -2.69 -5.01 9.52
CA LEU A 131 -3.79 -5.73 8.90
C LEU A 131 -4.63 -4.82 7.99
N TYR A 132 -4.93 -3.60 8.44
CA TYR A 132 -5.63 -2.59 7.64
C TYR A 132 -4.92 -2.33 6.31
N ARG A 133 -3.62 -2.00 6.35
CA ARG A 133 -2.86 -1.73 5.13
C ARG A 133 -2.64 -2.96 4.25
N MET A 134 -2.58 -4.15 4.82
CA MET A 134 -2.53 -5.40 4.06
C MET A 134 -3.87 -5.72 3.37
N SER A 135 -4.98 -5.14 3.82
CA SER A 135 -6.30 -5.29 3.20
C SER A 135 -6.51 -4.33 2.01
N MET A 136 -5.60 -3.38 1.74
CA MET A 136 -5.67 -2.52 0.57
C MET A 136 -5.39 -3.31 -0.72
N THR A 137 -6.13 -3.03 -1.79
CA THR A 137 -5.87 -3.60 -3.13
C THR A 137 -4.69 -2.91 -3.78
N ARG A 138 -3.49 -3.10 -3.20
CA ARG A 138 -2.24 -2.43 -3.59
C ARG A 138 -1.06 -3.41 -3.63
N ALA A 139 0.02 -3.03 -4.30
CA ALA A 139 1.21 -3.85 -4.49
C ALA A 139 2.01 -4.21 -3.21
N PRO A 140 1.97 -3.47 -2.07
CA PRO A 140 2.72 -3.82 -0.87
C PRO A 140 2.48 -5.24 -0.34
N ALA A 141 1.24 -5.74 -0.38
CA ALA A 141 0.93 -7.10 0.05
C ALA A 141 1.69 -8.16 -0.78
N LEU A 142 1.74 -7.97 -2.10
CA LEU A 142 2.55 -8.81 -3.00
C LEU A 142 4.05 -8.63 -2.72
N SER A 143 4.51 -7.41 -2.44
CA SER A 143 5.93 -7.15 -2.16
C SER A 143 6.40 -7.83 -0.88
N LEU A 144 5.57 -7.92 0.16
CA LEU A 144 5.87 -8.72 1.36
C LEU A 144 6.07 -10.20 1.01
N ALA A 145 5.24 -10.75 0.10
CA ALA A 145 5.42 -12.12 -0.38
C ALA A 145 6.76 -12.30 -1.10
N LEU A 146 7.12 -11.36 -1.98
CA LEU A 146 8.39 -11.37 -2.70
C LEU A 146 9.59 -11.27 -1.74
N LEU A 147 9.51 -10.41 -0.71
CA LEU A 147 10.56 -10.28 0.31
C LEU A 147 10.71 -11.55 1.15
N GLY A 148 9.60 -12.19 1.53
CA GLY A 148 9.65 -13.47 2.26
C GLY A 148 10.29 -14.58 1.43
N VAL A 149 9.88 -14.73 0.16
CA VAL A 149 10.51 -15.68 -0.79
C VAL A 149 11.97 -15.32 -1.04
N GLY A 150 12.28 -14.04 -1.25
CA GLY A 150 13.65 -13.55 -1.44
C GLY A 150 14.55 -13.89 -0.25
N THR A 151 14.06 -13.71 0.98
CA THR A 151 14.77 -14.10 2.21
C THR A 151 15.10 -15.58 2.21
N TYR A 152 14.14 -16.44 1.82
CA TYR A 152 14.40 -17.88 1.68
C TYR A 152 15.49 -18.16 0.64
N LEU A 153 15.42 -17.55 -0.55
CA LEU A 153 16.39 -17.75 -1.63
C LEU A 153 17.80 -17.26 -1.26
N ILE A 154 17.89 -16.16 -0.51
CA ILE A 154 19.13 -15.63 0.06
C ILE A 154 19.74 -16.65 1.03
N PHE A 155 18.98 -17.15 1.99
CA PHE A 155 19.47 -18.11 2.98
C PHE A 155 19.86 -19.47 2.37
N GLU A 156 19.12 -19.92 1.35
CA GLU A 156 19.41 -21.16 0.62
C GLU A 156 20.46 -20.99 -0.49
N ARG A 157 21.00 -19.77 -0.64
CA ARG A 157 22.04 -19.44 -1.65
C ARG A 157 21.63 -19.85 -3.07
N LYS A 158 20.43 -19.40 -3.50
CA LYS A 158 19.87 -19.67 -4.84
C LYS A 158 19.97 -18.42 -5.74
N PRO A 159 21.18 -18.04 -6.22
CA PRO A 159 21.41 -16.74 -6.87
C PRO A 159 20.60 -16.58 -8.15
N LEU A 160 20.43 -17.60 -8.99
CA LEU A 160 19.66 -17.47 -10.22
C LEU A 160 18.18 -17.22 -9.96
N LEU A 161 17.59 -17.91 -8.97
CA LEU A 161 16.20 -17.67 -8.59
C LEU A 161 16.02 -16.32 -7.90
N LEU A 162 17.01 -15.85 -7.14
CA LEU A 162 17.01 -14.54 -6.54
C LEU A 162 17.08 -13.42 -7.61
N ALA A 163 17.92 -13.60 -8.64
CA ALA A 163 17.97 -12.68 -9.77
C ALA A 163 16.62 -12.61 -10.51
N LEU A 164 16.01 -13.77 -10.79
CA LEU A 164 14.68 -13.83 -11.39
C LEU A 164 13.62 -13.16 -10.50
N LEU A 165 13.65 -13.41 -9.20
CA LEU A 165 12.71 -12.79 -8.26
C LEU A 165 12.90 -11.28 -8.18
N SER A 166 14.14 -10.79 -8.22
CA SER A 166 14.46 -9.36 -8.25
C SER A 166 13.96 -8.69 -9.54
N PHE A 167 14.08 -9.37 -10.68
CA PHE A 167 13.46 -8.96 -11.95
C PHE A 167 11.93 -8.84 -11.82
N VAL A 168 11.28 -9.87 -11.29
CA VAL A 168 9.83 -9.88 -11.04
C VAL A 168 9.43 -8.74 -10.11
N PHE A 169 10.23 -8.44 -9.10
CA PHE A 169 9.93 -7.37 -8.16
C PHE A 169 9.96 -5.99 -8.81
N VAL A 170 10.92 -5.71 -9.71
CA VAL A 170 10.99 -4.46 -10.49
C VAL A 170 9.69 -4.21 -11.26
N TRP A 171 9.11 -5.25 -11.84
CA TRP A 171 7.87 -5.13 -12.60
C TRP A 171 6.62 -5.05 -11.73
N SER A 172 6.75 -5.42 -10.45
CA SER A 172 5.61 -5.51 -9.52
C SER A 172 5.41 -4.26 -8.69
N TYR A 173 6.51 -3.60 -8.26
CA TYR A 173 6.40 -2.52 -7.29
C TYR A 173 7.66 -1.63 -7.22
N SER A 174 7.46 -0.34 -7.05
CA SER A 174 8.53 0.67 -6.98
C SER A 174 9.52 0.46 -5.83
N LEU A 175 9.17 -0.24 -4.75
CA LEU A 175 10.07 -0.56 -3.63
C LEU A 175 10.93 -1.82 -3.87
N PHE A 176 11.14 -2.23 -5.11
CA PHE A 176 12.07 -3.32 -5.46
C PHE A 176 13.51 -3.15 -4.90
N PRO A 177 14.04 -1.93 -4.60
CA PRO A 177 15.35 -1.80 -3.96
C PRO A 177 15.43 -2.46 -2.58
N LEU A 178 14.31 -2.76 -1.93
CA LEU A 178 14.30 -3.52 -0.68
C LEU A 178 14.93 -4.91 -0.82
N MET A 179 14.85 -5.53 -2.01
CA MET A 179 15.54 -6.81 -2.25
C MET A 179 17.05 -6.66 -2.20
N MET A 180 17.59 -5.55 -2.74
CA MET A 180 19.00 -5.22 -2.61
C MET A 180 19.40 -4.94 -1.15
N ALA A 181 18.56 -4.20 -0.42
CA ALA A 181 18.78 -3.94 1.01
C ALA A 181 18.84 -5.26 1.81
N PHE A 182 17.99 -6.24 1.48
CA PHE A 182 18.02 -7.57 2.10
C PHE A 182 19.28 -8.36 1.75
N ALA A 183 19.72 -8.30 0.50
CA ALA A 183 20.98 -8.93 0.08
C ALA A 183 22.18 -8.33 0.82
N VAL A 184 22.21 -7.00 0.97
CA VAL A 184 23.25 -6.29 1.75
C VAL A 184 23.15 -6.63 3.24
N ALA A 185 21.96 -6.62 3.83
CA ALA A 185 21.77 -7.01 5.23
C ALA A 185 22.26 -8.43 5.49
N HIS A 186 22.01 -9.37 4.57
CA HIS A 186 22.53 -10.74 4.66
C HIS A 186 24.07 -10.77 4.56
N ALA A 187 24.68 -10.05 3.61
CA ALA A 187 26.13 -9.98 3.47
C ALA A 187 26.80 -9.41 4.73
N VAL A 188 26.22 -8.34 5.32
CA VAL A 188 26.67 -7.78 6.61
C VAL A 188 26.56 -8.82 7.71
N THR A 189 25.45 -9.55 7.77
CA THR A 189 25.22 -10.59 8.76
C THR A 189 26.26 -11.72 8.66
N ILE A 190 26.53 -12.22 7.46
CA ILE A 190 27.56 -13.25 7.22
C ILE A 190 28.94 -12.74 7.58
N TYR A 191 29.26 -11.47 7.23
CA TYR A 191 30.53 -10.88 7.62
C TYR A 191 30.72 -10.78 9.14
N LEU A 192 29.68 -10.34 9.86
CA LEU A 192 29.72 -10.23 11.31
C LEU A 192 29.79 -11.59 12.02
N SER A 193 29.13 -12.62 11.48
CA SER A 193 29.04 -13.96 12.06
C SER A 193 30.24 -14.85 11.67
N GLU A 194 30.59 -14.88 10.38
CA GLU A 194 31.54 -15.83 9.79
C GLU A 194 32.87 -15.18 9.35
N ARG A 195 33.00 -13.85 9.43
CA ARG A 195 34.16 -13.07 8.90
C ARG A 195 34.45 -13.33 7.42
N ARG A 196 33.42 -13.65 6.66
CA ARG A 196 33.50 -13.95 5.23
C ARG A 196 32.58 -12.97 4.47
N PHE A 197 33.05 -12.47 3.35
CA PHE A 197 32.22 -11.65 2.45
C PHE A 197 31.34 -12.56 1.57
N GLU A 198 30.05 -12.26 1.54
CA GLU A 198 29.06 -12.90 0.70
C GLU A 198 28.53 -11.89 -0.31
N PHE A 199 28.98 -11.97 -1.56
CA PHE A 199 28.59 -11.05 -2.64
C PHE A 199 27.56 -11.68 -3.58
N GLY A 200 27.32 -12.99 -3.50
CA GLY A 200 26.46 -13.72 -4.43
C GLY A 200 25.04 -13.20 -4.44
N SER A 201 24.46 -12.93 -3.27
CA SER A 201 23.11 -12.39 -3.15
C SER A 201 23.01 -10.93 -3.64
N ILE A 202 24.04 -10.11 -3.37
CA ILE A 202 24.11 -8.72 -3.84
C ILE A 202 24.19 -8.69 -5.37
N LEU A 203 25.09 -9.48 -5.96
CA LEU A 203 25.26 -9.55 -7.40
C LEU A 203 23.98 -10.07 -8.08
N ALA A 204 23.40 -11.14 -7.54
CA ALA A 204 22.17 -11.73 -8.07
C ALA A 204 21.00 -10.72 -8.05
N SER A 205 20.79 -10.04 -6.92
CA SER A 205 19.75 -9.01 -6.81
C SER A 205 20.02 -7.84 -7.75
N GLY A 206 21.28 -7.37 -7.84
CA GLY A 206 21.69 -6.29 -8.74
C GLY A 206 21.45 -6.62 -10.20
N VAL A 207 21.88 -7.80 -10.65
CA VAL A 207 21.64 -8.26 -12.02
C VAL A 207 20.14 -8.36 -12.32
N GLY A 208 19.35 -8.96 -11.41
CA GLY A 208 17.90 -9.05 -11.58
C GLY A 208 17.21 -7.69 -11.68
N ILE A 209 17.61 -6.72 -10.83
CA ILE A 209 17.11 -5.35 -10.87
C ILE A 209 17.47 -4.66 -12.19
N VAL A 210 18.74 -4.69 -12.61
CA VAL A 210 19.18 -4.05 -13.85
C VAL A 210 18.46 -4.65 -15.06
N VAL A 211 18.40 -5.97 -15.14
CA VAL A 211 17.68 -6.67 -16.23
C VAL A 211 16.18 -6.31 -16.20
N GLY A 212 15.58 -6.25 -15.01
CA GLY A 212 14.17 -5.87 -14.86
C GLY A 212 13.86 -4.43 -15.28
N LEU A 213 14.80 -3.51 -15.04
CA LEU A 213 14.68 -2.12 -15.50
C LEU A 213 14.84 -1.98 -17.02
N VAL A 214 15.80 -2.70 -17.62
CA VAL A 214 16.10 -2.62 -19.06
C VAL A 214 15.09 -3.39 -19.90
N ILE A 215 14.72 -4.60 -19.48
CA ILE A 215 13.67 -5.41 -20.15
C ILE A 215 12.30 -5.03 -19.58
N ASN A 216 11.95 -3.76 -19.63
CA ASN A 216 10.68 -3.25 -19.14
C ASN A 216 9.86 -2.72 -20.32
N PRO A 217 8.54 -2.99 -20.42
CA PRO A 217 7.69 -2.48 -21.50
C PRO A 217 7.75 -0.95 -21.66
N TYR A 218 8.11 -0.24 -20.61
CA TYR A 218 8.19 1.22 -20.56
C TYR A 218 9.63 1.76 -20.62
N PHE A 219 10.64 0.93 -20.89
CA PHE A 219 12.03 1.38 -21.00
C PHE A 219 12.18 2.34 -22.20
N PRO A 220 12.93 3.48 -22.10
CA PRO A 220 13.67 3.97 -20.91
C PRO A 220 12.88 4.89 -19.98
N LYS A 221 11.59 5.17 -20.22
CA LYS A 221 10.75 6.10 -19.45
C LYS A 221 10.63 5.71 -17.98
N ASN A 222 10.62 4.39 -17.70
CA ASN A 222 10.59 3.87 -16.34
C ASN A 222 11.76 4.35 -15.45
N LEU A 223 12.91 4.68 -16.04
CA LEU A 223 14.06 5.20 -15.29
C LEU A 223 13.80 6.63 -14.77
N ALA A 224 13.12 7.46 -15.57
CA ALA A 224 12.77 8.82 -15.16
C ALA A 224 11.77 8.80 -13.99
N LEU A 225 10.70 8.03 -14.11
CA LEU A 225 9.71 7.88 -13.05
C LEU A 225 10.32 7.27 -11.77
N PHE A 226 11.21 6.29 -11.90
CA PHE A 226 11.94 5.73 -10.76
C PHE A 226 12.78 6.76 -10.03
N ARG A 227 13.48 7.64 -10.77
CA ARG A 227 14.24 8.74 -10.19
C ARG A 227 13.34 9.69 -9.40
N GLU A 228 12.22 10.10 -9.96
CA GLU A 228 11.27 11.01 -9.31
C GLU A 228 10.62 10.36 -8.10
N HIS A 229 10.07 9.17 -8.26
CA HIS A 229 9.33 8.48 -7.19
C HIS A 229 10.22 8.04 -6.02
N LEU A 230 11.43 7.54 -6.29
CA LEU A 230 12.28 7.03 -5.23
C LEU A 230 13.25 8.07 -4.69
N LEU A 231 13.94 8.82 -5.55
CA LEU A 231 15.00 9.71 -5.11
C LEU A 231 14.48 11.04 -4.60
N MET A 232 13.49 11.63 -5.26
CA MET A 232 12.94 12.93 -4.87
C MET A 232 12.10 12.84 -3.58
N LYS A 233 11.32 11.76 -3.41
CA LYS A 233 10.46 11.57 -2.24
C LYS A 233 11.18 11.02 -1.00
N THR A 234 12.41 10.54 -1.11
CA THR A 234 13.19 10.10 0.07
C THR A 234 13.79 11.25 0.87
N GLY A 235 13.89 12.46 0.32
CA GLY A 235 14.49 13.62 0.96
C GLY A 235 13.76 14.16 2.20
N GLY A 236 12.47 13.84 2.37
CA GLY A 236 11.67 14.18 3.56
C GLY A 236 11.10 15.59 3.62
N THR A 237 11.35 16.42 2.62
CA THR A 237 10.69 17.72 2.40
C THR A 237 9.92 17.63 1.09
N TYR A 238 8.60 17.74 1.18
CA TYR A 238 7.73 17.75 0.01
C TYR A 238 7.46 19.19 -0.39
N ALA A 239 7.50 19.46 -1.68
CA ALA A 239 7.23 20.81 -2.22
C ALA A 239 5.74 21.15 -2.17
N VAL A 240 4.89 20.14 -2.08
CA VAL A 240 3.43 20.21 -1.92
C VAL A 240 2.99 19.17 -0.91
N ASP A 241 1.83 19.34 -0.30
CA ASP A 241 1.26 18.34 0.59
C ASP A 241 0.98 17.06 -0.19
N VAL A 242 1.50 15.97 0.33
CA VAL A 242 1.35 14.62 -0.24
C VAL A 242 0.39 13.80 0.62
N GLY A 243 -0.07 12.68 0.11
CA GLY A 243 -0.96 11.79 0.85
C GLY A 243 -0.42 11.43 2.25
N VAL A 244 -1.32 11.31 3.20
CA VAL A 244 -1.01 11.07 4.63
C VAL A 244 -0.12 9.86 4.88
N GLU A 245 -0.06 8.93 3.94
CA GLU A 245 0.77 7.72 4.04
C GLU A 245 2.29 8.00 3.97
N TRP A 246 2.71 9.14 3.41
CA TRP A 246 4.10 9.57 3.36
C TRP A 246 4.59 10.13 4.70
N TYR A 247 3.68 10.56 5.58
CA TYR A 247 3.98 11.06 6.92
C TYR A 247 3.98 9.93 7.96
N PRO A 248 4.63 10.12 9.12
CA PRO A 248 4.57 9.15 10.21
C PRO A 248 3.17 9.06 10.82
N TYR A 249 2.90 7.94 11.51
CA TYR A 249 1.81 7.91 12.47
C TYR A 249 2.12 8.84 13.65
N ASP A 250 1.06 9.34 14.31
CA ASP A 250 1.24 9.85 15.67
C ASP A 250 1.88 8.77 16.57
N THR A 251 2.80 9.21 17.42
CA THR A 251 3.60 8.31 18.24
C THR A 251 2.75 7.42 19.16
N TRP A 252 1.70 8.00 19.77
CA TRP A 252 0.84 7.25 20.67
C TRP A 252 -0.12 6.33 19.91
N VAL A 253 -0.55 6.75 18.74
CA VAL A 253 -1.37 5.91 17.85
C VAL A 253 -0.61 4.67 17.42
N ILE A 254 0.62 4.78 16.90
CA ILE A 254 1.39 3.61 16.46
C ILE A 254 1.76 2.70 17.62
N ILE A 255 2.13 3.27 18.79
CA ILE A 255 2.45 2.48 19.98
C ILE A 255 1.21 1.72 20.48
N GLY A 256 0.05 2.37 20.54
CA GLY A 256 -1.19 1.74 21.03
C GLY A 256 -1.70 0.66 20.09
N SER A 257 -1.81 0.97 18.77
CA SER A 257 -2.34 0.06 17.76
C SER A 257 -1.39 -1.08 17.37
N SER A 258 -0.10 -0.97 17.71
CA SER A 258 0.94 -1.97 17.45
C SER A 258 1.67 -2.42 18.73
N ALA A 259 1.05 -2.26 19.90
CA ALA A 259 1.68 -2.52 21.20
C ALA A 259 2.31 -3.91 21.29
N LEU A 260 1.62 -4.94 20.80
CA LEU A 260 2.13 -6.31 20.84
C LEU A 260 3.38 -6.47 19.97
N ALA A 261 3.45 -5.83 18.80
CA ALA A 261 4.63 -5.84 17.96
C ALA A 261 5.83 -5.22 18.68
N PHE A 262 5.65 -4.07 19.35
CA PHE A 262 6.69 -3.44 20.14
C PHE A 262 7.15 -4.33 21.30
N VAL A 263 6.22 -4.91 22.06
CA VAL A 263 6.55 -5.83 23.17
C VAL A 263 7.34 -7.03 22.65
N ILE A 264 6.90 -7.67 21.57
CA ILE A 264 7.58 -8.82 20.96
C ILE A 264 9.00 -8.41 20.50
N PHE A 265 9.15 -7.26 19.86
CA PHE A 265 10.43 -6.76 19.39
C PHE A 265 11.40 -6.47 20.56
N VAL A 266 10.94 -5.79 21.62
CA VAL A 266 11.75 -5.50 22.81
C VAL A 266 12.16 -6.78 23.55
N VAL A 267 11.23 -7.73 23.73
CA VAL A 267 11.54 -9.03 24.33
C VAL A 267 12.59 -9.78 23.50
N ALA A 268 12.49 -9.72 22.19
CA ALA A 268 13.49 -10.32 21.30
C ALA A 268 14.85 -9.64 21.41
N LEU A 269 14.91 -8.30 21.52
CA LEU A 269 16.15 -7.55 21.76
C LEU A 269 16.80 -7.95 23.08
N LEU A 270 16.04 -8.07 24.17
CA LEU A 270 16.54 -8.52 25.46
C LEU A 270 17.01 -9.98 25.45
N ALA A 271 16.34 -10.81 24.64
CA ALA A 271 16.70 -12.21 24.46
C ALA A 271 17.86 -12.43 23.50
N PHE A 272 18.22 -11.45 22.66
CA PHE A 272 19.27 -11.60 21.66
C PHE A 272 20.65 -11.75 22.30
N ASP A 273 21.44 -12.71 21.81
CA ASP A 273 22.80 -12.92 22.28
C ASP A 273 23.79 -12.02 21.55
N TYR A 274 24.14 -10.91 22.15
CA TYR A 274 25.10 -9.94 21.59
C TYR A 274 26.56 -10.40 21.66
N ARG A 275 26.88 -11.43 22.44
CA ARG A 275 28.27 -11.83 22.77
C ARG A 275 28.76 -13.05 22.01
N SER A 276 27.86 -13.89 21.53
CA SER A 276 28.23 -15.14 20.83
C SER A 276 28.95 -14.86 19.53
N ARG A 277 30.14 -15.44 19.37
CA ARG A 277 30.91 -15.40 18.09
C ARG A 277 30.41 -16.44 17.07
N THR A 278 29.64 -17.42 17.51
CA THR A 278 29.07 -18.48 16.65
C THR A 278 27.56 -18.23 16.45
N ARG A 279 27.21 -17.03 16.04
CA ARG A 279 25.80 -16.66 15.85
C ARG A 279 25.22 -17.36 14.62
N ASP A 280 24.02 -17.94 14.76
CA ASP A 280 23.21 -18.17 13.59
C ASP A 280 22.94 -16.82 12.90
N ALA A 281 23.21 -16.76 11.59
CA ALA A 281 23.06 -15.56 10.80
C ALA A 281 21.59 -15.05 10.74
N LYS A 282 20.61 -15.97 10.88
CA LYS A 282 19.19 -15.63 10.70
C LYS A 282 18.62 -14.65 11.74
N PRO A 283 18.82 -14.84 13.06
CA PRO A 283 18.36 -13.85 14.03
C PRO A 283 18.95 -12.44 13.81
N LEU A 284 20.25 -12.38 13.45
CA LEU A 284 20.90 -11.09 13.17
C LEU A 284 20.34 -10.43 11.88
N PHE A 285 20.08 -11.22 10.85
CA PHE A 285 19.42 -10.71 9.64
C PHE A 285 18.04 -10.12 9.96
N PHE A 286 17.20 -10.84 10.71
CA PHE A 286 15.88 -10.35 11.08
C PHE A 286 15.93 -9.16 12.04
N LEU A 287 16.95 -9.06 12.89
CA LEU A 287 17.22 -7.86 13.69
C LEU A 287 17.46 -6.65 12.76
N LEU A 288 18.36 -6.78 11.77
CA LEU A 288 18.67 -5.71 10.85
C LEU A 288 17.46 -5.32 10.01
N ALA A 289 16.74 -6.29 9.43
CA ALA A 289 15.57 -6.06 8.61
C ALA A 289 14.43 -5.40 9.41
N SER A 290 14.11 -5.93 10.60
CA SER A 290 13.05 -5.36 11.44
C SER A 290 13.39 -3.96 11.97
N THR A 291 14.66 -3.72 12.32
CA THR A 291 15.11 -2.38 12.74
C THR A 291 15.03 -1.39 11.57
N MET A 292 15.46 -1.80 10.37
CA MET A 292 15.32 -0.98 9.16
C MET A 292 13.86 -0.58 8.93
N PHE A 293 12.95 -1.54 8.94
CA PHE A 293 11.52 -1.24 8.72
C PHE A 293 10.90 -0.42 9.86
N LEU A 294 11.33 -0.59 11.11
CA LEU A 294 10.88 0.24 12.23
C LEU A 294 11.29 1.71 12.03
N LEU A 295 12.56 1.94 11.66
CA LEU A 295 13.04 3.29 11.37
C LEU A 295 12.30 3.92 10.18
N MET A 296 12.04 3.13 9.16
CA MET A 296 11.26 3.57 8.00
C MET A 296 9.79 3.83 8.38
N ALA A 297 9.18 3.03 9.26
CA ALA A 297 7.81 3.25 9.75
C ALA A 297 7.67 4.53 10.60
N PHE A 298 8.71 4.92 11.32
CA PHE A 298 8.75 6.22 12.01
C PHE A 298 8.87 7.42 11.07
N LYS A 299 9.21 7.20 9.81
CA LYS A 299 9.24 8.23 8.78
C LYS A 299 7.95 8.25 7.96
N SER A 300 7.37 7.09 7.63
CA SER A 300 6.21 6.96 6.75
C SER A 300 5.35 5.77 7.16
N ARG A 301 4.04 5.98 7.22
CA ARG A 301 3.03 4.96 7.55
C ARG A 301 3.10 3.72 6.66
N ARG A 302 3.60 3.86 5.42
CA ARG A 302 3.71 2.78 4.43
C ARG A 302 4.54 1.59 4.93
N PHE A 303 5.55 1.82 5.79
CA PHE A 303 6.46 0.76 6.21
C PHE A 303 5.94 -0.10 7.37
N ILE A 304 4.77 0.23 7.94
CA ILE A 304 4.08 -0.66 8.88
C ILE A 304 3.65 -1.99 8.20
N GLU A 305 3.55 -2.01 6.87
CA GLU A 305 3.26 -3.20 6.08
C GLU A 305 4.34 -4.29 6.19
N TYR A 306 5.53 -3.92 6.61
CA TYR A 306 6.70 -4.82 6.69
C TYR A 306 7.18 -5.03 8.13
N TRP A 307 7.14 -3.99 8.97
CA TRP A 307 7.75 -4.06 10.29
C TRP A 307 7.21 -5.18 11.18
N PRO A 308 5.89 -5.33 11.43
CA PRO A 308 5.37 -6.33 12.37
C PRO A 308 5.75 -7.78 12.00
N PRO A 309 5.58 -8.25 10.73
CA PRO A 309 5.96 -9.62 10.40
C PRO A 309 7.46 -9.89 10.53
N PHE A 310 8.33 -8.91 10.20
CA PHE A 310 9.78 -9.07 10.38
C PHE A 310 10.20 -8.96 11.86
N ALA A 311 9.53 -8.16 12.70
CA ALA A 311 9.74 -8.11 14.13
C ALA A 311 9.36 -9.43 14.81
N VAL A 312 8.24 -10.02 14.42
CA VAL A 312 7.82 -11.35 14.90
C VAL A 312 8.78 -12.44 14.41
N ALA A 313 9.25 -12.38 13.16
CA ALA A 313 10.27 -13.31 12.68
C ALA A 313 11.58 -13.18 13.46
N PHE A 314 12.03 -11.95 13.75
CA PHE A 314 13.20 -11.71 14.64
C PHE A 314 13.02 -12.39 16.00
N ALA A 315 11.88 -12.21 16.63
CA ALA A 315 11.57 -12.85 17.92
C ALA A 315 11.55 -14.38 17.80
N ALA A 316 10.92 -14.89 16.76
CA ALA A 316 10.79 -16.32 16.51
C ALA A 316 12.15 -17.01 16.35
N PHE A 317 13.05 -16.44 15.56
CA PHE A 317 14.40 -16.98 15.35
C PHE A 317 15.32 -16.77 16.55
N THR A 318 15.10 -15.74 17.37
CA THR A 318 15.90 -15.45 18.57
C THR A 318 15.50 -16.31 19.77
N ILE A 319 14.19 -16.51 19.97
CA ILE A 319 13.65 -17.15 21.19
C ILE A 319 13.55 -18.68 20.99
N SER A 320 13.23 -19.16 19.78
CA SER A 320 13.03 -20.59 19.53
C SER A 320 14.20 -21.49 19.96
N PRO A 321 15.49 -21.16 19.67
CA PRO A 321 16.61 -21.97 20.14
C PRO A 321 16.73 -22.03 21.67
N LYS A 322 16.36 -20.95 22.36
CA LYS A 322 16.39 -20.88 23.82
C LYS A 322 15.32 -21.75 24.46
N LEU A 323 14.15 -21.87 23.80
CA LEU A 323 13.11 -22.78 24.24
C LEU A 323 13.54 -24.27 24.12
N GLU A 324 14.54 -24.57 23.31
CA GLU A 324 15.13 -25.92 23.20
C GLU A 324 16.05 -26.22 24.38
N THR A 325 16.76 -25.21 24.87
CA THR A 325 17.72 -25.35 26.00
C THR A 325 17.04 -25.28 27.36
N VAL A 326 15.80 -24.80 27.43
CA VAL A 326 15.04 -24.84 28.68
C VAL A 326 14.78 -26.31 29.01
N SER A 327 15.64 -26.86 29.88
CA SER A 327 15.46 -28.18 30.46
C SER A 327 14.19 -28.16 31.29
N PHE A 328 13.19 -28.92 30.87
CA PHE A 328 11.97 -29.11 31.67
C PHE A 328 12.24 -29.98 32.93
N ALA A 329 13.51 -30.17 33.30
CA ALA A 329 13.90 -30.89 34.52
C ALA A 329 13.29 -30.26 35.80
N TRP A 330 13.11 -28.93 35.84
CA TRP A 330 12.38 -28.24 36.90
C TRP A 330 10.88 -28.60 36.95
N MET A 331 10.30 -29.09 35.84
CA MET A 331 8.94 -29.62 35.80
C MET A 331 8.83 -31.06 36.31
N ALA A 332 9.84 -31.59 36.95
CA ALA A 332 9.77 -32.92 37.60
C ALA A 332 8.67 -33.00 38.67
N ARG A 333 8.36 -31.89 39.35
CA ARG A 333 7.27 -31.82 40.30
C ARG A 333 5.95 -31.50 39.59
N THR A 334 4.86 -32.15 40.01
CA THR A 334 3.50 -31.93 39.46
C THR A 334 3.08 -30.46 39.56
N ARG A 335 3.43 -29.76 40.62
CA ARG A 335 3.19 -28.34 40.85
C ARG A 335 3.82 -27.47 39.73
N ASP A 336 5.06 -27.74 39.36
CA ASP A 336 5.80 -26.94 38.36
C ASP A 336 5.21 -27.15 36.94
N ARG A 337 4.73 -28.37 36.67
CA ARG A 337 3.99 -28.67 35.41
C ARG A 337 2.68 -27.89 35.33
N VAL A 338 1.94 -27.81 36.45
CA VAL A 338 0.68 -27.06 36.50
C VAL A 338 0.94 -25.57 36.31
N ILE A 339 1.97 -25.00 36.97
CA ILE A 339 2.34 -23.58 36.80
C ILE A 339 2.75 -23.29 35.35
N ALA A 340 3.57 -24.15 34.74
CA ALA A 340 3.95 -23.98 33.32
C ALA A 340 2.76 -24.07 32.36
N ALA A 341 1.86 -25.02 32.59
CA ALA A 341 0.65 -25.16 31.80
C ALA A 341 -0.27 -23.95 31.96
N LEU A 342 -0.46 -23.46 33.18
CA LEU A 342 -1.23 -22.24 33.43
C LEU A 342 -0.61 -21.02 32.75
N ALA A 343 0.72 -20.84 32.86
CA ALA A 343 1.42 -19.74 32.21
C ALA A 343 1.28 -19.81 30.68
N ALA A 344 1.46 -20.99 30.10
CA ALA A 344 1.27 -21.21 28.66
C ALA A 344 -0.18 -20.93 28.23
N SER A 345 -1.17 -21.37 29.03
CA SER A 345 -2.58 -21.09 28.78
C SER A 345 -2.89 -19.60 28.84
N VAL A 346 -2.39 -18.88 29.85
CA VAL A 346 -2.56 -17.41 29.97
C VAL A 346 -1.97 -16.70 28.77
N VAL A 347 -0.73 -17.05 28.37
CA VAL A 347 -0.09 -16.47 27.16
C VAL A 347 -0.91 -16.73 25.90
N THR A 348 -1.43 -17.95 25.75
CA THR A 348 -2.26 -18.31 24.60
C THR A 348 -3.58 -17.53 24.60
N VAL A 349 -4.25 -17.43 25.75
CA VAL A 349 -5.50 -16.66 25.87
C VAL A 349 -5.27 -15.18 25.57
N VAL A 350 -4.23 -14.57 26.14
CA VAL A 350 -3.87 -13.16 25.88
C VAL A 350 -3.57 -12.95 24.39
N ALA A 351 -2.83 -13.87 23.75
CA ALA A 351 -2.53 -13.79 22.31
C ALA A 351 -3.80 -13.93 21.47
N VAL A 352 -4.71 -14.83 21.83
CA VAL A 352 -6.02 -14.99 21.12
C VAL A 352 -6.90 -13.77 21.31
N LEU A 353 -7.01 -13.25 22.52
CA LEU A 353 -7.80 -12.03 22.80
C LEU A 353 -7.23 -10.82 22.08
N GLY A 354 -5.89 -10.66 22.08
CA GLY A 354 -5.20 -9.61 21.34
C GLY A 354 -5.44 -9.73 19.83
N MET A 355 -5.35 -10.94 19.27
CA MET A 355 -5.69 -11.19 17.87
C MET A 355 -7.15 -10.81 17.57
N CYS A 356 -8.08 -11.25 18.40
CA CYS A 356 -9.48 -10.90 18.22
C CYS A 356 -9.66 -9.37 18.22
N ALA A 357 -9.09 -8.66 19.19
CA ALA A 357 -9.20 -7.21 19.29
C ALA A 357 -8.66 -6.52 18.01
N VAL A 358 -7.45 -6.88 17.56
CA VAL A 358 -6.82 -6.32 16.37
C VAL A 358 -7.63 -6.62 15.10
N VAL A 359 -8.09 -7.86 14.95
CA VAL A 359 -8.88 -8.28 13.77
C VAL A 359 -10.27 -7.62 13.76
N PHE A 360 -10.91 -7.48 14.92
CA PHE A 360 -12.21 -6.77 15.02
C PHE A 360 -12.05 -5.29 14.73
N GLN A 361 -10.96 -4.66 15.22
CA GLN A 361 -10.69 -3.24 14.94
C GLN A 361 -10.42 -3.04 13.44
N ALA A 362 -9.50 -3.79 12.84
CA ALA A 362 -9.23 -3.69 11.40
C ALA A 362 -10.50 -3.89 10.55
N ARG A 363 -11.40 -4.81 10.96
CA ARG A 363 -12.70 -4.96 10.29
C ARG A 363 -13.61 -3.75 10.49
N ALA A 364 -13.59 -3.13 11.67
CA ALA A 364 -14.38 -1.92 11.93
C ALA A 364 -13.91 -0.76 11.06
N ASP A 365 -12.60 -0.61 10.89
CA ASP A 365 -12.02 0.43 10.04
C ASP A 365 -12.36 0.22 8.56
N VAL A 366 -12.27 -1.02 8.06
CA VAL A 366 -12.77 -1.37 6.70
C VAL A 366 -14.27 -1.07 6.53
N ARG A 367 -15.06 -1.21 7.60
CA ARG A 367 -16.48 -0.93 7.55
C ARG A 367 -16.80 0.57 7.56
N SER A 368 -15.92 1.39 8.12
CA SER A 368 -16.09 2.84 8.22
C SER A 368 -15.67 3.59 6.95
N GLU A 369 -15.14 2.90 5.94
CA GLU A 369 -14.81 3.49 4.65
C GLU A 369 -16.00 4.17 3.98
N ALA A 370 -15.70 5.19 3.18
CA ALA A 370 -16.68 5.99 2.47
C ALA A 370 -17.60 5.13 1.58
N ASP A 371 -18.77 5.66 1.25
CA ASP A 371 -19.72 4.98 0.37
C ASP A 371 -19.05 4.70 -1.01
N PRO A 372 -18.94 3.43 -1.42
CA PRO A 372 -18.30 3.10 -2.70
C PRO A 372 -19.04 3.65 -3.92
N PHE A 373 -20.26 4.14 -3.75
CA PHE A 373 -21.09 4.70 -4.81
C PHE A 373 -21.17 6.24 -4.78
N ALA A 374 -20.43 6.89 -3.85
CA ALA A 374 -20.49 8.33 -3.66
C ALA A 374 -20.29 9.12 -4.97
N TYR A 375 -19.34 8.72 -5.80
CA TYR A 375 -19.02 9.42 -7.06
C TYR A 375 -19.69 8.82 -8.31
N LYS A 376 -20.47 7.74 -8.12
CA LYS A 376 -21.05 7.02 -9.25
C LYS A 376 -22.01 7.88 -10.07
N GLY A 377 -22.95 8.55 -9.39
CA GLY A 377 -23.99 9.34 -10.06
C GLY A 377 -23.40 10.49 -10.88
N ALA A 378 -22.50 11.28 -10.31
CA ALA A 378 -21.83 12.38 -11.00
C ALA A 378 -20.96 11.86 -12.17
N SER A 379 -20.23 10.74 -11.97
CA SER A 379 -19.43 10.13 -13.02
C SER A 379 -20.25 9.61 -14.19
N GLU A 380 -21.40 8.98 -13.92
CA GLU A 380 -22.34 8.52 -14.96
C GLU A 380 -22.99 9.71 -15.69
N TRP A 381 -23.31 10.77 -14.96
CA TRP A 381 -23.82 12.03 -15.57
C TRP A 381 -22.78 12.63 -16.51
N LEU A 382 -21.51 12.77 -16.09
CA LEU A 382 -20.43 13.27 -16.93
C LEU A 382 -20.24 12.40 -18.19
N ALA A 383 -20.22 11.08 -18.02
CA ALA A 383 -20.07 10.16 -19.14
C ALA A 383 -21.19 10.26 -20.17
N ALA A 384 -22.42 10.57 -19.74
CA ALA A 384 -23.58 10.71 -20.60
C ALA A 384 -23.70 12.09 -21.27
N ASN A 385 -23.19 13.15 -20.63
CA ASN A 385 -23.43 14.53 -21.04
C ASN A 385 -22.18 15.25 -21.58
N THR A 386 -21.01 14.59 -21.60
CA THR A 386 -19.77 15.15 -22.15
C THR A 386 -19.20 14.26 -23.24
N PRO A 387 -18.57 14.83 -24.30
CA PRO A 387 -17.83 14.05 -25.27
C PRO A 387 -16.69 13.24 -24.62
N ALA A 388 -16.39 12.07 -25.16
CA ALA A 388 -15.23 11.30 -24.70
C ALA A 388 -13.93 12.10 -24.82
N GLY A 389 -13.10 12.07 -23.78
CA GLY A 389 -11.87 12.86 -23.70
C GLY A 389 -12.06 14.30 -23.22
N SER A 390 -13.28 14.74 -22.90
CA SER A 390 -13.50 16.05 -22.30
C SER A 390 -12.75 16.17 -20.97
N MET A 391 -12.13 17.34 -20.78
CA MET A 391 -11.45 17.67 -19.53
C MET A 391 -12.46 18.02 -18.45
N VAL A 392 -12.31 17.40 -17.29
CA VAL A 392 -13.06 17.69 -16.07
C VAL A 392 -12.10 18.25 -15.02
N PHE A 393 -12.41 19.41 -14.45
CA PHE A 393 -11.69 19.97 -13.33
C PHE A 393 -12.17 19.26 -12.05
N ASN A 394 -11.36 18.39 -11.48
CA ASN A 394 -11.63 17.76 -10.18
C ASN A 394 -10.95 18.57 -9.08
N THR A 395 -11.68 18.84 -7.99
CA THR A 395 -11.22 19.71 -6.91
C THR A 395 -10.23 19.04 -5.96
N ASP A 396 -10.17 17.71 -5.93
CA ASP A 396 -9.15 16.97 -5.18
C ASP A 396 -8.44 15.94 -6.07
N TRP A 397 -7.17 15.68 -5.76
CA TRP A 397 -6.35 14.71 -6.48
C TRP A 397 -6.71 13.27 -6.12
N ASP A 398 -7.21 13.03 -4.92
CA ASP A 398 -7.59 11.69 -4.48
C ASP A 398 -9.02 11.29 -4.85
N ASP A 399 -9.80 12.19 -5.48
CA ASP A 399 -11.03 11.87 -6.19
C ASP A 399 -10.81 11.00 -7.43
N PHE A 400 -9.66 11.19 -8.09
CA PHE A 400 -9.36 10.63 -9.39
C PHE A 400 -9.53 9.10 -9.47
N PRO A 401 -9.08 8.28 -8.50
CA PRO A 401 -9.23 6.84 -8.59
C PRO A 401 -10.69 6.38 -8.73
N MET A 402 -11.62 7.00 -8.00
CA MET A 402 -13.04 6.69 -8.10
C MET A 402 -13.68 7.25 -9.37
N LEU A 403 -13.31 8.47 -9.77
CA LEU A 403 -13.74 9.07 -11.05
C LEU A 403 -13.31 8.19 -12.21
N PHE A 404 -12.04 7.78 -12.26
CA PHE A 404 -11.51 6.89 -13.29
C PHE A 404 -12.15 5.50 -13.27
N TYR A 405 -12.50 4.99 -12.09
CA TYR A 405 -13.19 3.71 -11.96
C TYR A 405 -14.56 3.74 -12.62
N TYR A 406 -15.36 4.78 -12.40
CA TYR A 406 -16.70 4.91 -12.95
C TYR A 406 -16.73 5.49 -14.35
N ASN A 407 -15.87 6.46 -14.63
CA ASN A 407 -15.83 7.16 -15.92
C ASN A 407 -14.38 7.31 -16.44
N PRO A 408 -13.80 6.28 -17.07
CA PRO A 408 -12.49 6.35 -17.71
C PRO A 408 -12.54 7.05 -19.09
N GLY A 409 -13.69 7.52 -19.51
CA GLY A 409 -13.90 8.18 -20.81
C GLY A 409 -13.53 9.66 -20.81
N ASN A 410 -13.57 10.33 -19.68
CA ASN A 410 -13.12 11.70 -19.50
C ASN A 410 -11.63 11.78 -19.11
N THR A 411 -11.08 12.99 -19.14
CA THR A 411 -9.76 13.33 -18.63
C THR A 411 -9.88 14.24 -17.42
N TYR A 412 -8.90 14.23 -16.54
CA TYR A 412 -8.94 14.94 -15.26
C TYR A 412 -7.68 15.77 -15.06
N ILE A 413 -7.74 16.82 -14.23
CA ILE A 413 -6.64 17.75 -14.04
C ILE A 413 -5.50 17.09 -13.24
N VAL A 414 -5.86 16.43 -12.15
CA VAL A 414 -4.91 15.83 -11.19
C VAL A 414 -5.37 14.43 -10.78
N GLY A 415 -4.44 13.62 -10.29
CA GLY A 415 -4.79 12.32 -9.73
C GLY A 415 -3.59 11.47 -9.39
N LEU A 416 -3.81 10.44 -8.58
CA LEU A 416 -2.84 9.46 -8.08
C LEU A 416 -1.77 10.03 -7.15
N ASP A 417 -1.26 11.23 -7.41
CA ASP A 417 -0.28 11.91 -6.56
C ASP A 417 -0.28 13.40 -6.90
N PRO A 418 -0.40 14.29 -5.91
CA PRO A 418 -0.45 15.73 -6.12
C PRO A 418 0.84 16.29 -6.76
N THR A 419 1.98 15.63 -6.55
CA THR A 419 3.25 16.07 -7.12
C THR A 419 3.30 15.96 -8.66
N TYR A 420 2.45 15.15 -9.29
CA TYR A 420 2.54 14.92 -10.73
C TYR A 420 2.17 16.15 -11.58
N LEU A 421 1.23 16.95 -11.15
CA LEU A 421 0.97 18.25 -11.78
C LEU A 421 2.07 19.27 -11.40
N TYR A 422 2.48 19.31 -10.13
CA TYR A 422 3.55 20.19 -9.66
C TYR A 422 4.87 19.97 -10.42
N ASP A 423 5.28 18.72 -10.60
CA ASP A 423 6.52 18.35 -11.32
C ASP A 423 6.43 18.68 -12.82
N ARG A 424 5.22 18.73 -13.37
CA ARG A 424 4.98 19.13 -14.76
C ARG A 424 4.95 20.63 -14.96
N ASP A 425 4.19 21.36 -14.10
CA ASP A 425 3.98 22.80 -14.17
C ASP A 425 3.64 23.36 -12.79
N GLN A 426 4.64 23.98 -12.14
CA GLN A 426 4.49 24.53 -10.79
C GLN A 426 3.53 25.72 -10.72
N GLU A 427 3.44 26.54 -11.79
CA GLU A 427 2.55 27.69 -11.83
C GLU A 427 1.10 27.23 -11.99
N LEU A 428 0.89 26.19 -12.82
CA LEU A 428 -0.42 25.59 -12.99
C LEU A 428 -0.88 24.89 -11.70
N TRP A 429 0.03 24.23 -10.96
CA TRP A 429 -0.26 23.66 -9.65
C TRP A 429 -0.66 24.73 -8.63
N LYS A 430 0.07 25.84 -8.53
CA LYS A 430 -0.29 26.94 -7.61
C LYS A 430 -1.66 27.51 -7.92
N LEU A 431 -1.98 27.67 -9.20
CA LEU A 431 -3.29 28.14 -9.63
C LEU A 431 -4.38 27.13 -9.28
N TYR A 432 -4.13 25.84 -9.51
CA TYR A 432 -5.02 24.75 -9.09
C TYR A 432 -5.31 24.83 -7.58
N ALA A 433 -4.27 24.88 -6.76
CA ALA A 433 -4.41 24.95 -5.30
C ALA A 433 -5.21 26.18 -4.85
N LYS A 434 -4.97 27.35 -5.41
CA LYS A 434 -5.76 28.55 -5.10
C LYS A 434 -7.25 28.40 -5.45
N ILE A 435 -7.54 27.79 -6.60
CA ILE A 435 -8.93 27.57 -7.03
C ILE A 435 -9.62 26.60 -6.05
N THR A 436 -8.99 25.47 -5.75
CA THR A 436 -9.60 24.42 -4.91
C THR A 436 -9.77 24.85 -3.45
N LEU A 437 -8.91 25.73 -2.96
CA LEU A 437 -9.01 26.32 -1.61
C LEU A 437 -9.95 27.53 -1.53
N GLY A 438 -10.59 27.94 -2.64
CA GLY A 438 -11.46 29.11 -2.67
C GLY A 438 -10.72 30.45 -2.58
N GLU A 439 -9.42 30.48 -2.89
CA GLU A 439 -8.56 31.69 -2.78
C GLU A 439 -8.44 32.46 -4.11
N GLU A 440 -9.02 31.97 -5.20
CA GLU A 440 -9.02 32.59 -6.52
C GLU A 440 -10.35 33.33 -6.75
N ASP A 441 -10.34 34.65 -6.71
CA ASP A 441 -11.56 35.49 -6.78
C ASP A 441 -12.44 35.20 -8.01
N ASN A 442 -11.85 34.81 -9.12
CA ASN A 442 -12.57 34.50 -10.38
C ASN A 442 -12.08 33.17 -10.99
N PRO A 443 -12.56 32.03 -10.50
CA PRO A 443 -12.03 30.71 -10.91
C PRO A 443 -12.50 30.25 -12.29
N ALA A 444 -13.60 30.78 -12.85
CA ALA A 444 -14.17 30.29 -14.10
C ALA A 444 -13.27 30.48 -15.34
N PRO A 445 -12.66 31.68 -15.58
CA PRO A 445 -11.75 31.89 -16.70
C PRO A 445 -10.52 30.95 -16.63
N PRO A 446 -9.76 30.85 -15.52
CA PRO A 446 -8.62 29.94 -15.48
C PRO A 446 -9.02 28.46 -15.62
N ILE A 447 -10.14 28.01 -15.07
CA ILE A 447 -10.62 26.64 -15.28
C ILE A 447 -10.84 26.38 -16.77
N ARG A 448 -11.48 27.28 -17.48
CA ARG A 448 -11.75 27.13 -18.91
C ARG A 448 -10.51 27.34 -19.77
N ASP A 449 -9.73 28.41 -19.54
CA ASP A 449 -8.72 28.88 -20.48
C ASP A 449 -7.32 28.30 -20.19
N ARG A 450 -7.01 27.99 -18.94
CA ARG A 450 -5.72 27.43 -18.52
C ARG A 450 -5.77 25.92 -18.36
N PHE A 451 -6.85 25.37 -17.80
CA PHE A 451 -7.03 23.94 -17.61
C PHE A 451 -7.81 23.28 -18.74
N GLY A 452 -8.51 24.05 -19.59
CA GLY A 452 -9.27 23.51 -20.70
C GLY A 452 -10.52 22.73 -20.29
N ALA A 453 -11.06 22.99 -19.08
CA ALA A 453 -12.20 22.28 -18.55
C ALA A 453 -13.49 23.11 -18.68
N GLU A 454 -14.53 22.48 -19.22
CA GLU A 454 -15.88 23.06 -19.28
C GLU A 454 -16.75 22.61 -18.09
N TYR A 455 -16.34 21.54 -17.40
CA TYR A 455 -17.04 20.97 -16.26
C TYR A 455 -16.12 20.85 -15.07
N VAL A 456 -16.68 21.09 -13.88
CA VAL A 456 -16.04 20.88 -12.59
C VAL A 456 -16.74 19.75 -11.87
N PHE A 457 -16.00 18.79 -11.39
CA PHE A 457 -16.46 17.82 -10.41
C PHE A 457 -15.92 18.22 -9.04
N THR A 458 -16.77 18.23 -8.04
CA THR A 458 -16.38 18.47 -6.65
C THR A 458 -17.20 17.58 -5.72
N ASP A 459 -16.60 17.08 -4.64
CA ASP A 459 -17.38 16.62 -3.52
C ASP A 459 -18.01 17.81 -2.77
N ASN A 460 -19.03 17.52 -1.96
CA ASN A 460 -19.75 18.57 -1.23
C ASN A 460 -19.02 19.04 0.04
N GLU A 461 -17.83 18.49 0.33
CA GLU A 461 -16.98 18.90 1.46
C GLU A 461 -16.12 20.13 1.11
N HIS A 462 -15.90 20.40 -0.18
CA HIS A 462 -15.20 21.60 -0.69
C HIS A 462 -16.09 22.85 -0.62
N SER A 463 -16.57 23.18 0.58
CA SER A 463 -17.52 24.27 0.82
C SER A 463 -17.04 25.63 0.33
N ASP A 464 -15.75 25.95 0.49
CA ASP A 464 -15.17 27.24 0.13
C ASP A 464 -15.18 27.45 -1.39
N PHE A 465 -14.81 26.41 -2.15
CA PHE A 465 -14.92 26.44 -3.61
C PHE A 465 -16.38 26.53 -4.06
N LEU A 466 -17.28 25.74 -3.48
CA LEU A 466 -18.70 25.76 -3.85
C LEU A 466 -19.35 27.14 -3.59
N GLN A 467 -19.04 27.73 -2.44
CA GLN A 467 -19.52 29.08 -2.12
C GLN A 467 -19.00 30.14 -3.12
N LEU A 468 -17.69 30.08 -3.44
CA LEU A 468 -17.08 30.93 -4.44
C LEU A 468 -17.71 30.78 -5.83
N ALA A 469 -17.95 29.52 -6.24
CA ALA A 469 -18.58 29.22 -7.51
C ALA A 469 -20.02 29.79 -7.60
N GLU A 470 -20.80 29.70 -6.51
CA GLU A 470 -22.14 30.26 -6.41
C GLU A 470 -22.10 31.78 -6.45
N ASP A 471 -21.23 32.43 -5.66
CA ASP A 471 -21.10 33.88 -5.56
C ASP A 471 -20.63 34.51 -6.87
N SER A 472 -19.80 33.83 -7.66
CA SER A 472 -19.31 34.34 -8.95
C SER A 472 -20.41 34.45 -10.00
N GLY A 473 -21.44 33.59 -9.97
CA GLY A 473 -22.46 33.44 -10.98
C GLY A 473 -21.97 32.90 -12.33
N ASP A 474 -20.71 32.54 -12.44
CA ASP A 474 -20.07 32.02 -13.67
C ASP A 474 -20.17 30.52 -13.81
N PHE A 475 -20.80 29.83 -12.87
CA PHE A 475 -21.06 28.39 -12.90
C PHE A 475 -22.57 28.11 -12.95
N GLU A 476 -22.89 26.98 -13.56
CA GLU A 476 -24.23 26.42 -13.57
C GLU A 476 -24.19 25.04 -12.96
N LYS A 477 -24.97 24.82 -11.89
CA LYS A 477 -25.11 23.48 -11.29
C LYS A 477 -25.92 22.61 -12.22
N VAL A 478 -25.28 21.59 -12.77
CA VAL A 478 -25.89 20.66 -13.78
C VAL A 478 -26.20 19.29 -13.20
N TYR A 479 -25.57 18.94 -12.09
CA TYR A 479 -25.84 17.75 -11.31
C TYR A 479 -25.53 17.99 -9.83
N GLU A 480 -26.31 17.43 -8.96
CA GLU A 480 -26.07 17.41 -7.51
C GLU A 480 -26.72 16.17 -6.89
N ASP A 481 -26.02 15.56 -5.97
CA ASP A 481 -26.54 14.52 -5.09
C ASP A 481 -26.06 14.73 -3.66
N LYS A 482 -26.25 13.72 -2.79
CA LYS A 482 -25.83 13.80 -1.39
C LYS A 482 -24.33 14.04 -1.20
N PHE A 483 -23.51 13.58 -2.12
CA PHE A 483 -22.05 13.53 -1.96
C PHE A 483 -21.31 14.48 -2.89
N THR A 484 -21.85 14.75 -4.08
CA THR A 484 -21.12 15.38 -5.17
C THR A 484 -21.95 16.40 -5.93
N THR A 485 -21.25 17.38 -6.49
CA THR A 485 -21.81 18.39 -7.37
C THR A 485 -21.01 18.44 -8.67
N VAL A 486 -21.71 18.57 -9.82
CA VAL A 486 -21.08 18.88 -11.11
C VAL A 486 -21.53 20.28 -11.53
N LEU A 487 -20.56 21.14 -11.81
CA LEU A 487 -20.78 22.49 -12.30
C LEU A 487 -20.35 22.59 -13.77
N ARG A 488 -21.12 23.29 -14.58
CA ARG A 488 -20.71 23.72 -15.92
C ARG A 488 -20.16 25.15 -15.84
N VAL A 489 -18.99 25.39 -16.40
CA VAL A 489 -18.42 26.73 -16.54
C VAL A 489 -19.17 27.48 -17.64
N ARG A 490 -19.78 28.62 -17.32
CA ARG A 490 -20.49 29.45 -18.30
C ARG A 490 -19.53 30.05 -19.31
N LYS A 491 -20.01 30.24 -20.54
CA LYS A 491 -19.25 30.98 -21.56
C LYS A 491 -19.30 32.49 -21.23
N PRO A 492 -18.29 33.26 -21.68
CA PRO A 492 -18.24 34.72 -21.36
C PRO A 492 -19.44 35.55 -21.85
N ASP A 493 -20.11 35.05 -22.88
CA ASP A 493 -21.29 35.67 -23.51
C ASP A 493 -22.63 35.15 -22.97
N GLU A 494 -22.61 34.18 -22.07
CA GLU A 494 -23.82 33.68 -21.42
C GLU A 494 -24.28 34.61 -20.29
N PRO A 495 -25.61 34.88 -20.16
CA PRO A 495 -26.13 35.73 -19.11
C PRO A 495 -25.91 35.09 -17.73
N ARG A 496 -25.41 35.89 -16.78
CA ARG A 496 -25.35 35.49 -15.38
C ARG A 496 -26.74 35.51 -14.76
N PRO A 497 -27.06 34.57 -13.85
CA PRO A 497 -28.30 34.63 -13.09
C PRO A 497 -28.33 35.97 -12.29
N LEU A 498 -29.47 36.63 -12.29
CA LEU A 498 -29.67 37.81 -11.43
C LEU A 498 -29.51 37.34 -9.99
N LYS A 499 -28.59 37.97 -9.22
CA LYS A 499 -28.56 37.75 -7.77
C LYS A 499 -29.92 38.19 -7.24
N GLU A 500 -30.68 37.34 -6.61
CA GLU A 500 -31.87 37.72 -5.87
C GLU A 500 -31.40 38.71 -4.77
N GLU A 501 -31.63 40.01 -5.00
CA GLU A 501 -31.39 41.01 -4.00
C GLU A 501 -32.36 40.78 -2.81
N GLY A 502 -31.81 40.27 -1.73
CA GLY A 502 -32.34 40.48 -0.41
C GLY A 502 -33.37 39.49 0.10
N GLN A 503 -32.96 38.62 0.96
CA GLN A 503 -33.67 38.48 2.23
C GLN A 503 -32.65 38.77 3.35
N ASN A 504 -32.67 40.04 3.79
CA ASN A 504 -32.11 40.49 5.07
C ASN A 504 -32.84 39.82 6.26
#